data_4c26cd8ab4d09037aeb2a4a50bcad714
#
_entry.id   4c26cd8ab4d09037aeb2a4a50bcad714
#
_cell.length_a   1.000
_cell.length_b   1.000
_cell.length_c   1.000
_cell.angle_alpha   90.00
_cell.angle_beta   90.00
_cell.angle_gamma   90.00
#
_symmetry.space_group_name_H-M   'P 1'
#
loop_
_entity.id
_entity.type
_entity.pdbx_description
1 polymer ?
#
loop_
_entity_poly.entity_id
_entity_poly.type
_entity_poly.pdbx_seq_one_letter_code
_entity_poly.pdbx_strand_id
1 'polypeptide(L)'
;MILLLVGDVREHWHVWFGVLAVAAAFGYMGGWFASFSATAAADPMASTSFFFRSAAQAILMFSALSGCVVLSSTARGSIFSLRRTYALWQVINIPPAVVGFAVIVQIALVGVFGSCLGLALCWASSPAVFSALFKDIDLFEGVRLLTGLSLYPAVMGVSLLVSXXXXXXXPPVLALRDERSVEGASARMTPLRWLAALAACAAAAWCVSTVDPALAPVDFGQSTWLVFLPIAIPVLITAFSPVLLPRILRAVTCPLSRWTAWLLARRSARHGLTQSLSIETFLVVAMGIVAGFYSMMDLMGRYATACDLPIGSGFDLDPRLACVMFAGPVILAAVGSCANVVLALRVRERDASLLEVWGATPRQVCVVSVLEAFMHVVTAGSAALIAVVLSNMIAAHALGLGAGSATLSVRFAPAALIAVAGFVVLVVAELMPVFRVIRVAPVRFLNE
;
A
#
# COMPACT_ATOMS: atom_id res chain seq x y z
N MET A 1 30.84 -8.84 13.70
CA MET A 1 29.70 -8.00 13.27
C MET A 1 28.61 -8.79 12.54
N ILE A 2 28.93 -9.54 11.47
CA ILE A 2 27.93 -10.35 10.73
C ILE A 2 27.21 -11.35 11.65
N LEU A 3 27.95 -12.07 12.51
CA LEU A 3 27.36 -13.03 13.45
C LEU A 3 26.42 -12.35 14.45
N LEU A 4 26.71 -11.14 14.88
CA LEU A 4 25.84 -10.34 15.77
C LEU A 4 24.54 -9.94 15.02
N LEU A 5 24.65 -9.55 13.74
CA LEU A 5 23.48 -9.17 12.93
C LEU A 5 22.55 -10.36 12.70
N VAL A 6 23.12 -11.53 12.37
CA VAL A 6 22.35 -12.77 12.16
C VAL A 6 21.72 -13.24 13.48
N GLY A 7 22.46 -13.15 14.59
CA GLY A 7 21.95 -13.45 15.93
C GLY A 7 20.76 -12.58 16.31
N ASP A 8 20.87 -11.28 16.07
CA ASP A 8 19.80 -10.29 16.36
C ASP A 8 18.54 -10.55 15.50
N VAL A 9 18.72 -10.84 14.21
CA VAL A 9 17.58 -11.18 13.31
C VAL A 9 16.90 -12.47 13.79
N ARG A 10 17.67 -13.48 14.20
CA ARG A 10 17.16 -14.75 14.71
C ARG A 10 16.39 -14.58 16.02
N GLU A 11 16.93 -13.76 16.93
CA GLU A 11 16.29 -13.49 18.24
C GLU A 11 14.99 -12.69 18.09
N HIS A 12 14.99 -11.73 17.16
CA HIS A 12 13.86 -10.83 16.92
C HIS A 12 13.11 -11.16 15.60
N TRP A 13 13.12 -12.45 15.17
CA TRP A 13 12.57 -12.87 13.88
C TRP A 13 11.12 -12.39 13.65
N HIS A 14 10.32 -12.34 14.72
CA HIS A 14 8.92 -11.91 14.66
C HIS A 14 8.77 -10.43 14.20
N VAL A 15 9.76 -9.59 14.50
CA VAL A 15 9.78 -8.19 14.06
C VAL A 15 10.14 -8.11 12.57
N TRP A 16 11.10 -8.94 12.13
CA TRP A 16 11.57 -8.95 10.75
C TRP A 16 10.62 -9.68 9.79
N PHE A 17 9.73 -10.53 10.32
CA PHE A 17 8.75 -11.29 9.54
C PHE A 17 7.86 -10.35 8.70
N GLY A 18 7.47 -9.19 9.24
CA GLY A 18 6.69 -8.19 8.50
C GLY A 18 7.41 -7.67 7.26
N VAL A 19 8.68 -7.30 7.42
CA VAL A 19 9.51 -6.83 6.29
C VAL A 19 9.70 -7.95 5.26
N LEU A 20 9.98 -9.17 5.74
CA LEU A 20 10.13 -10.36 4.90
C LEU A 20 8.85 -10.62 4.06
N ALA A 21 7.68 -10.60 4.70
CA ALA A 21 6.39 -10.87 4.04
C ALA A 21 6.08 -9.80 2.97
N VAL A 22 6.32 -8.51 3.28
CA VAL A 22 6.11 -7.41 2.31
C VAL A 22 7.10 -7.53 1.15
N ALA A 23 8.38 -7.85 1.43
CA ALA A 23 9.39 -8.05 0.38
C ALA A 23 9.04 -9.29 -0.49
N ALA A 24 8.49 -10.35 0.12
CA ALA A 24 8.02 -11.53 -0.63
C ALA A 24 6.83 -11.17 -1.54
N ALA A 25 5.87 -10.40 -1.05
CA ALA A 25 4.75 -9.92 -1.87
C ALA A 25 5.25 -9.05 -3.04
N PHE A 26 6.23 -8.18 -2.78
CA PHE A 26 6.86 -7.34 -3.80
C PHE A 26 7.59 -8.19 -4.85
N GLY A 27 8.39 -9.18 -4.40
CA GLY A 27 9.08 -10.14 -5.29
C GLY A 27 8.10 -10.97 -6.13
N TYR A 28 6.98 -11.39 -5.54
CA TYR A 28 5.91 -12.13 -6.22
C TYR A 28 5.35 -11.32 -7.40
N MET A 29 5.05 -10.05 -7.17
CA MET A 29 4.56 -9.17 -8.24
C MET A 29 5.64 -8.85 -9.27
N GLY A 30 6.89 -8.73 -8.83
CA GLY A 30 8.05 -8.62 -9.73
C GLY A 30 8.22 -9.84 -10.64
N GLY A 31 7.89 -11.03 -10.13
CA GLY A 31 7.85 -12.28 -10.90
C GLY A 31 6.79 -12.23 -12.00
N TRP A 32 5.59 -11.71 -11.69
CA TRP A 32 4.54 -11.50 -12.70
C TRP A 32 4.98 -10.52 -13.79
N PHE A 33 5.60 -9.40 -13.40
CA PHE A 33 6.18 -8.44 -14.35
C PHE A 33 7.19 -9.13 -15.27
N ALA A 34 8.11 -9.91 -14.70
CA ALA A 34 9.15 -10.61 -15.45
C ALA A 34 8.55 -11.64 -16.42
N SER A 35 7.54 -12.40 -15.97
CA SER A 35 6.87 -13.43 -16.80
C SER A 35 6.10 -12.79 -17.95
N PHE A 36 5.35 -11.73 -17.70
CA PHE A 36 4.60 -11.01 -18.76
C PHE A 36 5.56 -10.35 -19.76
N SER A 37 6.67 -9.75 -19.27
CA SER A 37 7.69 -9.14 -20.14
C SER A 37 8.37 -10.19 -21.04
N ALA A 38 8.69 -11.37 -20.49
CA ALA A 38 9.31 -12.47 -21.24
C ALA A 38 8.33 -13.03 -22.28
N THR A 39 7.06 -13.20 -21.92
CA THR A 39 6.01 -13.68 -22.83
C THR A 39 5.80 -12.67 -23.96
N ALA A 40 5.74 -11.38 -23.67
CA ALA A 40 5.62 -10.30 -24.66
C ALA A 40 6.78 -10.27 -25.65
N ALA A 41 7.99 -10.59 -25.19
CA ALA A 41 9.19 -10.60 -26.03
C ALA A 41 9.24 -11.82 -26.96
N ALA A 42 8.61 -12.93 -26.58
CA ALA A 42 8.61 -14.18 -27.32
C ALA A 42 7.41 -14.34 -28.27
N ASP A 43 6.35 -13.56 -28.05
CA ASP A 43 5.09 -13.69 -28.78
C ASP A 43 5.18 -13.00 -30.14
N PRO A 44 4.97 -13.74 -31.27
CA PRO A 44 5.00 -13.15 -32.61
C PRO A 44 3.76 -12.32 -32.95
N MET A 45 2.64 -12.49 -32.22
CA MET A 45 1.41 -11.75 -32.49
C MET A 45 1.45 -10.34 -31.85
N ALA A 46 1.24 -9.32 -32.66
CA ALA A 46 1.31 -7.91 -32.22
C ALA A 46 0.27 -7.57 -31.13
N SER A 47 -0.94 -8.12 -31.26
CA SER A 47 -2.04 -7.85 -30.31
C SER A 47 -1.75 -8.40 -28.90
N THR A 48 -1.34 -9.67 -28.83
CA THR A 48 -1.03 -10.35 -27.57
C THR A 48 0.26 -9.80 -26.94
N SER A 49 1.29 -9.53 -27.75
CA SER A 49 2.54 -8.94 -27.26
C SER A 49 2.31 -7.53 -26.69
N PHE A 50 1.47 -6.71 -27.33
CA PHE A 50 1.07 -5.39 -26.82
C PHE A 50 0.36 -5.50 -25.47
N PHE A 51 -0.58 -6.46 -25.37
CA PHE A 51 -1.30 -6.73 -24.11
C PHE A 51 -0.32 -7.07 -22.98
N PHE A 52 0.55 -8.06 -23.19
CA PHE A 52 1.50 -8.51 -22.16
C PHE A 52 2.48 -7.40 -21.76
N ARG A 53 2.92 -6.59 -22.73
CA ARG A 53 3.82 -5.45 -22.46
C ARG A 53 3.12 -4.38 -21.59
N SER A 54 1.90 -3.99 -21.97
CA SER A 54 1.14 -2.96 -21.21
C SER A 54 0.77 -3.47 -19.82
N ALA A 55 0.35 -4.74 -19.69
CA ALA A 55 0.06 -5.35 -18.40
C ALA A 55 1.33 -5.44 -17.52
N ALA A 56 2.47 -5.82 -18.10
CA ALA A 56 3.76 -5.84 -17.37
C ALA A 56 4.11 -4.45 -16.84
N GLN A 57 3.99 -3.42 -17.68
CA GLN A 57 4.27 -2.03 -17.27
C GLN A 57 3.34 -1.58 -16.14
N ALA A 58 2.05 -1.89 -16.23
CA ALA A 58 1.06 -1.58 -15.20
C ALA A 58 1.40 -2.27 -13.87
N ILE A 59 1.69 -3.58 -13.92
CA ILE A 59 2.11 -4.36 -12.74
C ILE A 59 3.35 -3.73 -12.10
N LEU A 60 4.36 -3.41 -12.91
CA LEU A 60 5.60 -2.80 -12.41
C LEU A 60 5.31 -1.46 -11.72
N MET A 61 4.59 -0.58 -12.38
CA MET A 61 4.31 0.78 -11.87
C MET A 61 3.49 0.74 -10.58
N PHE A 62 2.38 0.00 -10.60
CA PHE A 62 1.47 -0.08 -9.45
C PHE A 62 2.13 -0.80 -8.26
N SER A 63 2.86 -1.89 -8.52
CA SER A 63 3.54 -2.66 -7.46
C SER A 63 4.75 -1.92 -6.91
N ALA A 64 5.55 -1.26 -7.77
CA ALA A 64 6.71 -0.47 -7.31
C ALA A 64 6.27 0.66 -6.39
N LEU A 65 5.25 1.41 -6.80
CA LEU A 65 4.71 2.52 -6.00
C LEU A 65 4.19 2.02 -4.65
N SER A 66 3.30 1.02 -4.69
CA SER A 66 2.70 0.44 -3.47
C SER A 66 3.78 -0.18 -2.59
N GLY A 67 4.72 -0.89 -3.20
CA GLY A 67 5.87 -1.52 -2.53
C GLY A 67 6.75 -0.50 -1.80
N CYS A 68 7.06 0.63 -2.44
CA CYS A 68 7.83 1.71 -1.82
C CYS A 68 7.14 2.23 -0.55
N VAL A 69 5.83 2.48 -0.63
CA VAL A 69 5.03 2.99 0.50
C VAL A 69 4.97 1.95 1.62
N VAL A 70 4.59 0.71 1.29
CA VAL A 70 4.37 -0.36 2.27
C VAL A 70 5.69 -0.79 2.92
N LEU A 71 6.73 -1.07 2.11
CA LEU A 71 8.01 -1.55 2.62
C LEU A 71 8.69 -0.49 3.51
N SER A 72 8.68 0.79 3.09
CA SER A 72 9.26 1.87 3.90
C SER A 72 8.53 2.05 5.22
N SER A 73 7.23 1.90 5.24
CA SER A 73 6.41 2.02 6.45
C SER A 73 6.63 0.83 7.39
N THR A 74 6.63 -0.40 6.86
CA THR A 74 6.86 -1.63 7.65
C THR A 74 8.28 -1.65 8.22
N ALA A 75 9.29 -1.27 7.43
CA ALA A 75 10.68 -1.17 7.88
C ALA A 75 10.81 -0.17 9.04
N ARG A 76 10.15 1.00 8.96
CA ARG A 76 10.12 1.98 10.06
C ARG A 76 9.47 1.40 11.31
N GLY A 77 8.38 0.66 11.15
CA GLY A 77 7.69 -0.02 12.26
C GLY A 77 8.62 -1.04 12.96
N SER A 78 9.37 -1.81 12.18
CA SER A 78 10.34 -2.79 12.71
C SER A 78 11.48 -2.10 13.48
N ILE A 79 12.05 -1.03 12.92
CA ILE A 79 13.11 -0.23 13.58
C ILE A 79 12.58 0.32 14.92
N PHE A 80 11.36 0.86 14.92
CA PHE A 80 10.74 1.43 16.11
C PHE A 80 10.53 0.35 17.19
N SER A 81 10.13 -0.86 16.81
CA SER A 81 9.96 -1.99 17.73
C SER A 81 11.28 -2.43 18.39
N LEU A 82 12.41 -2.27 17.68
CA LEU A 82 13.74 -2.66 18.15
C LEU A 82 14.52 -1.50 18.76
N ARG A 83 13.92 -0.32 18.93
CA ARG A 83 14.60 0.90 19.42
C ARG A 83 15.30 0.68 20.78
N ARG A 84 14.71 -0.11 21.68
CA ARG A 84 15.28 -0.42 22.99
C ARG A 84 16.58 -1.24 22.85
N THR A 85 16.59 -2.24 21.99
CA THR A 85 17.77 -3.05 21.68
C THR A 85 18.91 -2.18 21.12
N TYR A 86 18.58 -1.31 20.16
CA TYR A 86 19.57 -0.41 19.55
C TYR A 86 20.07 0.66 20.53
N ALA A 87 19.23 1.12 21.45
CA ALA A 87 19.65 2.03 22.53
C ALA A 87 20.66 1.33 23.46
N LEU A 88 20.41 0.04 23.82
CA LEU A 88 21.35 -0.76 24.62
C LEU A 88 22.70 -0.91 23.91
N TRP A 89 22.73 -1.09 22.58
CA TRP A 89 23.99 -1.14 21.82
C TRP A 89 24.78 0.17 21.95
N GLN A 90 24.10 1.32 22.03
CA GLN A 90 24.76 2.62 22.22
C GLN A 90 25.31 2.77 23.66
N VAL A 91 24.62 2.19 24.65
CA VAL A 91 25.11 2.20 26.06
C VAL A 91 26.44 1.43 26.17
N ILE A 92 26.64 0.36 25.41
CA ILE A 92 27.93 -0.37 25.36
C ILE A 92 28.93 0.26 24.36
N ASN A 93 28.70 1.56 24.06
CA ASN A 93 29.60 2.42 23.31
C ASN A 93 29.75 2.07 21.82
N ILE A 94 28.74 1.44 21.18
CA ILE A 94 28.72 1.27 19.72
C ILE A 94 28.30 2.61 19.09
N PRO A 95 29.11 3.17 18.18
CA PRO A 95 28.76 4.46 17.55
C PRO A 95 27.42 4.40 16.82
N PRO A 96 26.61 5.46 16.88
CA PRO A 96 25.29 5.48 16.24
C PRO A 96 25.33 5.27 14.72
N ALA A 97 26.41 5.65 14.06
CA ALA A 97 26.62 5.40 12.62
C ALA A 97 26.71 3.89 12.31
N VAL A 98 27.38 3.13 13.20
CA VAL A 98 27.54 1.66 13.07
C VAL A 98 26.19 0.98 13.29
N VAL A 99 25.40 1.44 14.28
CA VAL A 99 24.03 0.94 14.53
C VAL A 99 23.15 1.20 13.29
N GLY A 100 23.21 2.42 12.75
CA GLY A 100 22.46 2.78 11.53
C GLY A 100 22.83 1.91 10.34
N PHE A 101 24.12 1.70 10.11
CA PHE A 101 24.62 0.83 9.03
C PHE A 101 24.15 -0.62 9.23
N ALA A 102 24.20 -1.13 10.46
CA ALA A 102 23.73 -2.47 10.81
C ALA A 102 22.25 -2.67 10.43
N VAL A 103 21.40 -1.70 10.79
CA VAL A 103 19.96 -1.72 10.49
C VAL A 103 19.72 -1.74 8.96
N ILE A 104 20.46 -0.91 8.21
CA ILE A 104 20.34 -0.86 6.73
C ILE A 104 20.69 -2.23 6.14
N VAL A 105 21.78 -2.86 6.60
CA VAL A 105 22.23 -4.19 6.15
C VAL A 105 21.16 -5.25 6.49
N GLN A 106 20.59 -5.22 7.70
CA GLN A 106 19.54 -6.15 8.11
C GLN A 106 18.30 -6.03 7.21
N ILE A 107 17.82 -4.80 6.95
CA ILE A 107 16.66 -4.56 6.06
C ILE A 107 16.95 -5.04 4.64
N ALA A 108 18.15 -4.77 4.14
CA ALA A 108 18.58 -5.19 2.79
C ALA A 108 18.61 -6.72 2.68
N LEU A 109 19.21 -7.41 3.66
CA LEU A 109 19.28 -8.89 3.68
C LEU A 109 17.88 -9.51 3.76
N VAL A 110 17.03 -9.05 4.68
CA VAL A 110 15.67 -9.55 4.84
C VAL A 110 14.85 -9.24 3.57
N GLY A 111 15.04 -8.06 2.98
CA GLY A 111 14.38 -7.62 1.75
C GLY A 111 14.73 -8.51 0.54
N VAL A 112 16.02 -8.77 0.34
CA VAL A 112 16.51 -9.65 -0.74
C VAL A 112 15.99 -11.08 -0.53
N PHE A 113 16.10 -11.62 0.69
CA PHE A 113 15.64 -12.98 1.00
C PHE A 113 14.13 -13.10 0.79
N GLY A 114 13.35 -12.10 1.25
CA GLY A 114 11.90 -12.05 1.02
C GLY A 114 11.57 -12.03 -0.48
N SER A 115 12.26 -11.16 -1.24
CA SER A 115 12.04 -11.07 -2.70
C SER A 115 12.37 -12.38 -3.41
N CYS A 116 13.42 -13.09 -3.01
CA CYS A 116 13.75 -14.42 -3.54
C CYS A 116 12.61 -15.41 -3.29
N LEU A 117 12.06 -15.42 -2.07
CA LEU A 117 10.90 -16.25 -1.72
C LEU A 117 9.69 -15.91 -2.59
N GLY A 118 9.43 -14.61 -2.79
CA GLY A 118 8.33 -14.15 -3.63
C GLY A 118 8.47 -14.57 -5.08
N LEU A 119 9.68 -14.43 -5.65
CA LEU A 119 10.01 -14.87 -7.00
C LEU A 119 9.83 -16.39 -7.15
N ALA A 120 10.28 -17.17 -6.17
CA ALA A 120 10.12 -18.63 -6.16
C ALA A 120 8.64 -19.02 -6.10
N LEU A 121 7.84 -18.34 -5.26
CA LEU A 121 6.38 -18.56 -5.18
C LEU A 121 5.71 -18.20 -6.51
N CYS A 122 6.10 -17.10 -7.13
CA CYS A 122 5.58 -16.70 -8.45
C CYS A 122 5.93 -17.77 -9.51
N TRP A 123 7.18 -18.20 -9.54
CA TRP A 123 7.64 -19.24 -10.47
C TRP A 123 6.79 -20.52 -10.33
N ALA A 124 6.48 -20.93 -9.12
CA ALA A 124 5.69 -22.13 -8.84
C ALA A 124 4.19 -21.96 -9.16
N SER A 125 3.61 -20.77 -8.90
CA SER A 125 2.16 -20.55 -8.96
C SER A 125 1.67 -19.88 -10.25
N SER A 126 2.51 -19.08 -10.94
CA SER A 126 2.05 -18.24 -12.06
C SER A 126 1.45 -19.02 -13.23
N PRO A 127 1.94 -20.22 -13.64
CA PRO A 127 1.30 -20.95 -14.73
C PRO A 127 -0.12 -21.40 -14.37
N ALA A 128 -0.32 -21.86 -13.13
CA ALA A 128 -1.63 -22.32 -12.65
C ALA A 128 -2.61 -21.14 -12.53
N VAL A 129 -2.15 -20.02 -11.97
CA VAL A 129 -2.98 -18.80 -11.80
C VAL A 129 -3.33 -18.24 -13.19
N PHE A 130 -2.37 -18.18 -14.10
CA PHE A 130 -2.59 -17.68 -15.47
C PHE A 130 -3.63 -18.54 -16.18
N SER A 131 -3.48 -19.85 -16.15
CA SER A 131 -4.45 -20.77 -16.78
C SER A 131 -5.84 -20.65 -16.14
N ALA A 132 -5.93 -20.49 -14.83
CA ALA A 132 -7.21 -20.33 -14.13
C ALA A 132 -7.94 -19.04 -14.52
N LEU A 133 -7.20 -17.95 -14.76
CA LEU A 133 -7.79 -16.64 -15.06
C LEU A 133 -8.12 -16.47 -16.55
N PHE A 134 -7.27 -17.00 -17.44
CA PHE A 134 -7.31 -16.64 -18.87
C PHE A 134 -7.68 -17.81 -19.82
N LYS A 135 -7.97 -19.01 -19.27
CA LYS A 135 -8.30 -20.22 -20.06
C LYS A 135 -9.47 -20.01 -21.04
N ASP A 136 -10.48 -19.23 -20.62
CA ASP A 136 -11.73 -19.05 -21.40
C ASP A 136 -11.70 -17.81 -22.29
N ILE A 137 -10.54 -17.22 -22.51
CA ILE A 137 -10.39 -16.01 -23.36
C ILE A 137 -9.68 -16.42 -24.64
N ASP A 138 -10.38 -16.36 -25.77
CA ASP A 138 -9.90 -16.74 -27.09
C ASP A 138 -8.55 -16.10 -27.45
N LEU A 139 -8.34 -14.84 -27.03
CA LEU A 139 -7.11 -14.09 -27.28
C LEU A 139 -5.86 -14.81 -26.73
N PHE A 140 -6.00 -15.59 -25.67
CA PHE A 140 -4.89 -16.28 -25.00
C PHE A 140 -4.87 -17.79 -25.26
N GLU A 141 -5.71 -18.28 -26.18
CA GLU A 141 -5.76 -19.70 -26.52
C GLU A 141 -4.40 -20.14 -27.07
N GLY A 142 -3.80 -21.15 -26.45
CA GLY A 142 -2.49 -21.66 -26.82
C GLY A 142 -1.29 -20.87 -26.28
N VAL A 143 -1.50 -19.72 -25.67
CA VAL A 143 -0.39 -18.92 -25.11
C VAL A 143 0.10 -19.59 -23.83
N ARG A 144 1.41 -19.86 -23.76
CA ARG A 144 2.09 -20.36 -22.55
C ARG A 144 2.83 -19.22 -21.88
N LEU A 145 2.53 -18.99 -20.61
CA LEU A 145 3.25 -18.01 -19.81
C LEU A 145 4.71 -18.45 -19.64
N LEU A 146 5.63 -17.64 -20.12
CA LEU A 146 7.08 -17.90 -19.99
C LEU A 146 7.58 -17.32 -18.66
N THR A 147 8.43 -18.08 -18.00
CA THR A 147 9.11 -17.60 -16.79
C THR A 147 10.24 -16.65 -17.17
N GLY A 148 10.16 -15.40 -16.73
CA GLY A 148 11.15 -14.37 -17.03
C GLY A 148 12.40 -14.45 -16.16
N LEU A 149 13.05 -15.61 -16.05
CA LEU A 149 14.21 -15.84 -15.17
C LEU A 149 15.35 -14.84 -15.40
N SER A 150 15.56 -14.41 -16.64
CA SER A 150 16.57 -13.41 -17.00
C SER A 150 16.34 -12.05 -16.35
N LEU A 151 15.09 -11.72 -16.01
CA LEU A 151 14.71 -10.45 -15.36
C LEU A 151 14.72 -10.53 -13.82
N TYR A 152 14.84 -11.72 -13.23
CA TYR A 152 14.83 -11.91 -11.78
C TYR A 152 15.94 -11.11 -11.06
N PRO A 153 17.19 -11.07 -11.56
CA PRO A 153 18.22 -10.22 -10.94
C PRO A 153 17.85 -8.72 -10.94
N ALA A 154 17.17 -8.25 -11.99
CA ALA A 154 16.70 -6.86 -12.08
C ALA A 154 15.61 -6.58 -11.03
N VAL A 155 14.65 -7.50 -10.86
CA VAL A 155 13.59 -7.40 -9.82
C VAL A 155 14.23 -7.38 -8.42
N MET A 156 15.20 -8.26 -8.16
CA MET A 156 15.96 -8.28 -6.90
C MET A 156 16.72 -6.97 -6.68
N GLY A 157 17.34 -6.44 -7.73
CA GLY A 157 18.02 -5.14 -7.69
C GLY A 157 17.08 -3.99 -7.32
N VAL A 158 15.89 -3.96 -7.91
CA VAL A 158 14.86 -2.95 -7.59
C VAL A 158 14.41 -3.11 -6.13
N SER A 159 14.18 -4.33 -5.66
CA SER A 159 13.79 -4.60 -4.27
C SER A 159 14.88 -4.13 -3.29
N LEU A 160 16.14 -4.39 -3.62
CA LEU A 160 17.28 -3.93 -2.83
C LEU A 160 17.34 -2.39 -2.79
N LEU A 161 17.17 -1.76 -3.94
CA LEU A 161 17.15 -0.28 -4.05
C LEU A 161 16.00 0.33 -3.22
N VAL A 162 14.83 -0.24 -3.30
CA VAL A 162 13.66 0.18 -2.51
C VAL A 162 13.95 0.01 -1.01
N SER A 163 14.50 -1.11 -0.67
CA SER A 163 14.91 -1.39 0.73
C SER A 163 15.93 -0.39 1.27
N UNK A 164 16.81 -0.17 0.39
CA UNK A 164 17.87 0.68 0.76
C UNK A 164 17.43 2.13 0.71
N UNK A 165 16.56 2.53 -0.08
CA UNK A 165 16.02 3.82 -0.13
C UNK A 165 15.15 4.11 1.06
N UNK A 166 14.51 3.17 1.54
CA UNK A 166 13.75 3.29 2.72
C UNK A 166 14.58 3.44 3.99
N UNK A 167 15.54 2.91 4.00
CA UNK A 167 16.42 3.01 5.09
C UNK A 167 17.13 4.35 5.13
N UNK A 168 17.37 4.79 4.01
CA UNK A 168 17.96 6.07 3.89
C UNK A 168 16.99 7.21 4.15
N UNK A 169 15.92 6.93 4.02
CA UNK A 169 14.86 7.84 4.33
C UNK A 169 14.41 7.83 5.79
N UNK A 170 14.77 7.03 6.50
CA UNK A 170 14.57 7.04 7.65
C UNK A 170 15.69 6.94 8.35
N PRO A 171 16.50 7.91 8.68
CA PRO A 171 17.74 7.71 9.39
C PRO A 171 17.45 7.13 10.77
N PRO A 172 17.89 5.87 11.00
CA PRO A 172 17.54 5.17 12.25
C PRO A 172 18.06 5.89 13.51
N VAL A 173 19.07 6.70 13.34
CA VAL A 173 19.68 7.51 14.42
C VAL A 173 18.69 8.56 14.97
N LEU A 174 17.83 9.12 14.12
CA LEU A 174 16.82 10.11 14.57
C LEU A 174 15.68 9.44 15.33
N ALA A 175 15.31 8.22 14.94
CA ALA A 175 14.29 7.44 15.63
C ALA A 175 14.71 7.05 17.07
N LEU A 176 16.02 6.95 17.33
CA LEU A 176 16.57 6.61 18.65
C LEU A 176 16.67 7.83 19.58
N ARG A 177 16.71 9.04 19.03
CA ARG A 177 17.00 10.29 19.79
C ARG A 177 15.79 10.93 20.45
N ASP A 178 14.57 10.51 20.06
CA ASP A 178 13.36 11.31 20.36
C ASP A 178 12.30 10.49 21.10
N GLU A 179 12.50 10.26 22.39
CA GLU A 179 11.54 9.58 23.26
C GLU A 179 10.22 10.36 23.47
N ARG A 180 10.29 11.69 23.42
CA ARG A 180 9.14 12.57 23.75
C ARG A 180 8.33 13.02 22.53
N SER A 181 8.84 12.77 21.31
CA SER A 181 8.23 13.34 20.10
C SER A 181 7.37 12.37 19.30
N VAL A 182 7.15 11.14 19.79
CA VAL A 182 6.40 10.11 19.06
C VAL A 182 4.96 10.57 18.75
N GLU A 183 4.34 11.27 19.69
CA GLU A 183 2.98 11.81 19.50
C GLU A 183 2.95 13.04 18.58
N GLY A 184 3.99 13.85 18.59
CA GLY A 184 4.08 15.06 17.76
C GLY A 184 4.79 14.85 16.42
N ALA A 185 5.66 13.85 16.30
CA ALA A 185 6.46 13.61 15.10
C ALA A 185 5.63 13.10 13.91
N SER A 186 4.54 12.38 14.19
CA SER A 186 3.64 11.87 13.15
C SER A 186 2.91 12.96 12.37
N ALA A 187 2.68 14.10 13.03
CA ALA A 187 1.95 15.22 12.43
C ALA A 187 2.84 16.15 11.59
N ARG A 188 4.16 15.94 11.60
CA ARG A 188 5.09 16.82 10.88
C ARG A 188 5.36 16.33 9.45
N MET A 189 5.38 17.27 8.53
CA MET A 189 5.77 17.03 7.13
C MET A 189 7.29 16.93 7.07
N THR A 190 7.80 15.74 6.77
CA THR A 190 9.24 15.52 6.57
C THR A 190 9.67 16.04 5.19
N PRO A 191 10.95 16.41 4.99
CA PRO A 191 11.42 16.86 3.67
C PRO A 191 11.19 15.81 2.57
N LEU A 192 11.28 14.53 2.89
CA LEU A 192 10.98 13.44 1.94
C LEU A 192 9.51 13.47 1.49
N ARG A 193 8.57 13.76 2.40
CA ARG A 193 7.13 13.88 2.06
C ARG A 193 6.86 15.11 1.18
N TRP A 194 7.55 16.23 1.46
CA TRP A 194 7.50 17.41 0.59
C TRP A 194 8.03 17.09 -0.81
N LEU A 195 9.14 16.36 -0.89
CA LEU A 195 9.72 15.94 -2.18
C LEU A 195 8.76 14.99 -2.93
N ALA A 196 8.15 14.04 -2.24
CA ALA A 196 7.13 13.13 -2.83
C ALA A 196 5.91 13.92 -3.31
N ALA A 197 5.44 14.90 -2.53
CA ALA A 197 4.32 15.77 -2.91
C ALA A 197 4.65 16.61 -4.14
N LEU A 198 5.85 17.21 -4.18
CA LEU A 198 6.32 17.98 -5.34
C LEU A 198 6.44 17.10 -6.58
N ALA A 199 7.00 15.90 -6.44
CA ALA A 199 7.12 14.95 -7.55
C ALA A 199 5.74 14.52 -8.08
N ALA A 200 4.78 14.25 -7.18
CA ALA A 200 3.41 13.91 -7.56
C ALA A 200 2.69 15.09 -8.25
N CYS A 201 2.86 16.31 -7.75
CA CYS A 201 2.32 17.52 -8.38
C CYS A 201 2.95 17.75 -9.76
N ALA A 202 4.27 17.58 -9.87
CA ALA A 202 4.99 17.72 -11.15
C ALA A 202 4.52 16.68 -12.17
N ALA A 203 4.33 15.41 -11.72
CA ALA A 203 3.81 14.32 -12.57
C ALA A 203 2.38 14.64 -13.03
N ALA A 204 1.52 15.10 -12.13
CA ALA A 204 0.13 15.47 -12.48
C ALA A 204 0.11 16.65 -13.45
N ALA A 205 0.91 17.67 -13.20
CA ALA A 205 1.03 18.85 -14.09
C ALA A 205 1.57 18.45 -15.47
N TRP A 206 2.56 17.55 -15.50
CA TRP A 206 3.11 16.99 -16.74
C TRP A 206 2.01 16.30 -17.53
N CYS A 207 1.23 15.39 -16.91
CA CYS A 207 0.15 14.65 -17.57
C CYS A 207 -0.89 15.61 -18.17
N VAL A 208 -1.21 16.68 -17.46
CA VAL A 208 -2.18 17.69 -17.95
C VAL A 208 -1.58 18.53 -19.10
N SER A 209 -0.29 18.91 -18.99
CA SER A 209 0.35 19.79 -19.98
C SER A 209 0.60 19.08 -21.33
N THR A 210 0.59 17.76 -21.37
CA THR A 210 0.75 16.99 -22.61
C THR A 210 -0.55 16.88 -23.42
N VAL A 211 -1.70 17.30 -22.82
CA VAL A 211 -3.00 17.21 -23.48
C VAL A 211 -3.36 18.60 -24.02
N ASP A 212 -3.49 18.70 -25.33
CA ASP A 212 -4.06 19.87 -26.00
C ASP A 212 -5.54 19.56 -26.28
N PRO A 213 -6.47 20.26 -25.64
CA PRO A 213 -7.91 19.98 -25.85
C PRO A 213 -8.37 20.14 -27.31
N ALA A 214 -7.66 20.95 -28.10
CA ALA A 214 -7.99 21.14 -29.52
C ALA A 214 -7.53 19.97 -30.40
N LEU A 215 -6.44 19.29 -30.02
CA LEU A 215 -5.85 18.19 -30.76
C LEU A 215 -6.24 16.81 -30.19
N ALA A 216 -6.73 16.75 -28.97
CA ALA A 216 -7.07 15.50 -28.29
C ALA A 216 -8.07 14.62 -29.07
N PRO A 217 -9.07 15.18 -29.77
CA PRO A 217 -9.96 14.34 -30.61
C PRO A 217 -9.27 13.73 -31.82
N VAL A 218 -8.18 14.32 -32.30
CA VAL A 218 -7.44 13.86 -33.50
C VAL A 218 -6.31 12.91 -33.09
N ASP A 219 -5.60 13.23 -32.00
CA ASP A 219 -4.48 12.44 -31.50
C ASP A 219 -4.80 11.91 -30.09
N PHE A 220 -5.55 10.84 -30.03
CA PHE A 220 -5.94 10.17 -28.77
C PHE A 220 -4.72 9.69 -27.96
N GLY A 221 -3.57 9.50 -28.61
CA GLY A 221 -2.32 9.10 -27.92
C GLY A 221 -1.87 10.08 -26.86
N GLN A 222 -2.16 11.38 -27.03
CA GLN A 222 -1.84 12.40 -26.01
C GLN A 222 -2.67 12.26 -24.75
N SER A 223 -3.95 11.89 -24.88
CA SER A 223 -4.85 11.72 -23.73
C SER A 223 -4.50 10.50 -22.86
N THR A 224 -3.72 9.55 -23.37
CA THR A 224 -3.30 8.36 -22.61
C THR A 224 -2.42 8.72 -21.39
N TRP A 225 -1.73 9.85 -21.42
CA TRP A 225 -0.93 10.32 -20.25
C TRP A 225 -1.79 10.61 -19.02
N LEU A 226 -3.07 10.96 -19.21
CA LEU A 226 -4.01 11.19 -18.10
C LEU A 226 -4.26 9.93 -17.26
N VAL A 227 -4.00 8.74 -17.81
CA VAL A 227 -4.10 7.45 -17.11
C VAL A 227 -3.15 7.37 -15.90
N PHE A 228 -2.13 8.24 -15.85
CA PHE A 228 -1.20 8.30 -14.71
C PHE A 228 -1.73 9.18 -13.55
N LEU A 229 -2.78 9.98 -13.75
CA LEU A 229 -3.38 10.80 -12.67
C LEU A 229 -3.90 9.95 -11.51
N PRO A 230 -4.59 8.79 -11.73
CA PRO A 230 -4.96 7.88 -10.64
C PRO A 230 -3.79 7.29 -9.85
N ILE A 231 -2.56 7.49 -10.30
CA ILE A 231 -1.34 7.14 -9.54
C ILE A 231 -0.83 8.37 -8.79
N ALA A 232 -0.68 9.49 -9.49
CA ALA A 232 -0.08 10.70 -8.94
C ALA A 232 -0.89 11.28 -7.76
N ILE A 233 -2.23 11.31 -7.90
CA ILE A 233 -3.10 11.93 -6.87
C ILE A 233 -3.16 11.11 -5.56
N PRO A 234 -3.33 9.77 -5.55
CA PRO A 234 -3.18 9.00 -4.30
C PRO A 234 -1.80 9.16 -3.64
N VAL A 235 -0.72 9.26 -4.42
CA VAL A 235 0.64 9.53 -3.89
C VAL A 235 0.66 10.90 -3.20
N LEU A 236 0.07 11.91 -3.83
CA LEU A 236 -0.04 13.25 -3.25
C LEU A 236 -0.80 13.20 -1.92
N ILE A 237 -1.94 12.50 -1.87
CA ILE A 237 -2.75 12.35 -0.66
C ILE A 237 -1.97 11.61 0.44
N THR A 238 -1.23 10.55 0.09
CA THR A 238 -0.41 9.81 1.06
C THR A 238 0.78 10.65 1.57
N ALA A 239 1.35 11.51 0.74
CA ALA A 239 2.38 12.46 1.18
C ALA A 239 1.82 13.40 2.27
N PHE A 240 0.58 13.89 2.08
CA PHE A 240 -0.14 14.73 3.05
C PHE A 240 -0.88 13.93 4.12
N SER A 241 -0.73 12.61 4.21
CA SER A 241 -1.45 11.74 5.15
C SER A 241 -1.37 12.19 6.61
N PRO A 242 -0.22 12.68 7.17
CA PRO A 242 -0.17 13.08 8.58
C PRO A 242 -1.07 14.28 8.91
N VAL A 243 -1.40 15.07 7.90
CA VAL A 243 -2.25 16.27 8.06
C VAL A 243 -3.71 15.95 7.70
N LEU A 244 -3.90 15.19 6.63
CA LEU A 244 -5.21 14.94 6.01
C LEU A 244 -5.99 13.85 6.75
N LEU A 245 -5.37 12.69 7.01
CA LEU A 245 -6.06 11.53 7.61
C LEU A 245 -6.61 11.84 9.02
N PRO A 246 -5.88 12.50 9.94
CA PRO A 246 -6.45 12.87 11.23
C PRO A 246 -7.64 13.83 11.13
N ARG A 247 -7.66 14.71 10.10
CA ARG A 247 -8.80 15.61 9.86
C ARG A 247 -10.02 14.83 9.36
N ILE A 248 -9.82 13.92 8.41
CA ILE A 248 -10.88 13.04 7.88
C ILE A 248 -11.41 12.15 9.02
N LEU A 249 -10.53 11.54 9.81
CA LEU A 249 -10.91 10.72 10.97
C LEU A 249 -11.79 11.50 11.95
N ARG A 250 -11.43 12.76 12.23
CA ARG A 250 -12.25 13.64 13.11
C ARG A 250 -13.61 13.91 12.51
N ALA A 251 -13.68 14.22 11.23
CA ALA A 251 -14.93 14.54 10.51
C ALA A 251 -15.86 13.32 10.47
N VAL A 252 -15.32 12.15 10.10
CA VAL A 252 -16.08 10.88 9.96
C VAL A 252 -16.58 10.39 11.32
N THR A 253 -15.78 10.54 12.40
CA THR A 253 -16.12 9.98 13.71
C THR A 253 -16.94 10.95 14.59
N CYS A 254 -17.25 12.15 14.11
CA CYS A 254 -18.01 13.16 14.86
C CYS A 254 -19.45 12.75 15.21
N PRO A 255 -20.23 12.13 14.29
CA PRO A 255 -21.70 12.00 14.45
C PRO A 255 -22.19 11.16 15.63
N LEU A 256 -21.48 10.10 16.05
CA LEU A 256 -21.94 9.14 17.08
C LEU A 256 -21.32 9.36 18.47
N SER A 257 -21.26 10.60 18.92
CA SER A 257 -20.58 10.98 20.17
C SER A 257 -21.24 10.45 21.46
N ARG A 258 -22.46 9.95 21.41
CA ARG A 258 -23.23 9.50 22.59
C ARG A 258 -23.00 8.04 22.98
N TRP A 259 -22.42 7.22 22.10
CA TRP A 259 -22.19 5.79 22.37
C TRP A 259 -20.80 5.59 22.98
N THR A 260 -20.74 5.02 24.19
CA THR A 260 -19.48 4.87 24.96
C THR A 260 -18.42 4.04 24.23
N ALA A 261 -18.82 2.93 23.59
CA ALA A 261 -17.89 2.10 22.80
C ALA A 261 -17.33 2.88 21.60
N TRP A 262 -18.14 3.70 20.95
CA TRP A 262 -17.73 4.57 19.85
C TRP A 262 -16.71 5.63 20.33
N LEU A 263 -16.97 6.23 21.48
CA LEU A 263 -16.04 7.22 22.09
C LEU A 263 -14.69 6.60 22.43
N LEU A 264 -14.71 5.38 23.01
CA LEU A 264 -13.47 4.63 23.31
C LEU A 264 -12.70 4.29 22.05
N ALA A 265 -13.37 3.70 21.04
CA ALA A 265 -12.77 3.38 19.73
C ALA A 265 -12.17 4.63 19.07
N ARG A 266 -12.89 5.75 19.10
CA ARG A 266 -12.45 7.03 18.55
C ARG A 266 -11.18 7.56 19.26
N ARG A 267 -11.10 7.41 20.57
CA ARG A 267 -9.93 7.81 21.36
C ARG A 267 -8.74 6.89 21.06
N SER A 268 -8.98 5.58 21.00
CA SER A 268 -7.98 4.58 20.63
C SER A 268 -7.41 4.86 19.23
N ALA A 269 -8.28 5.03 18.23
CA ALA A 269 -7.89 5.34 16.86
C ALA A 269 -7.06 6.63 16.74
N ARG A 270 -7.33 7.62 17.60
CA ARG A 270 -6.57 8.88 17.64
C ARG A 270 -5.23 8.75 18.35
N HIS A 271 -5.16 7.95 19.43
CA HIS A 271 -3.92 7.73 20.19
C HIS A 271 -2.93 6.88 19.41
N GLY A 272 -3.41 5.87 18.70
CA GLY A 272 -2.61 4.99 17.86
C GLY A 272 -2.25 5.57 16.49
N LEU A 273 -2.36 6.89 16.28
CA LEU A 273 -2.23 7.54 14.96
C LEU A 273 -0.93 7.20 14.20
N THR A 274 0.19 6.98 14.89
CA THR A 274 1.46 6.65 14.22
C THR A 274 1.42 5.29 13.51
N GLN A 275 0.77 4.30 14.12
CA GLN A 275 0.60 2.95 13.55
C GLN A 275 -0.58 2.89 12.58
N SER A 276 -1.70 3.52 12.95
CA SER A 276 -2.89 3.54 12.09
C SER A 276 -2.69 4.30 10.79
N LEU A 277 -1.90 5.38 10.79
CA LEU A 277 -1.54 6.13 9.58
C LEU A 277 -0.91 5.23 8.51
N SER A 278 -0.09 4.24 8.90
CA SER A 278 0.51 3.29 7.98
C SER A 278 -0.56 2.43 7.29
N ILE A 279 -1.45 1.85 8.09
CA ILE A 279 -2.54 0.99 7.60
C ILE A 279 -3.47 1.80 6.68
N GLU A 280 -3.88 2.99 7.13
CA GLU A 280 -4.75 3.88 6.36
C GLU A 280 -4.10 4.26 5.01
N THR A 281 -2.80 4.59 5.00
CA THR A 281 -2.10 4.95 3.75
C THR A 281 -2.04 3.78 2.76
N PHE A 282 -1.88 2.54 3.23
CA PHE A 282 -1.87 1.36 2.34
C PHE A 282 -3.24 1.18 1.67
N LEU A 283 -4.31 1.31 2.45
CA LEU A 283 -5.68 1.20 1.95
C LEU A 283 -6.01 2.35 0.99
N VAL A 284 -5.57 3.58 1.30
CA VAL A 284 -5.75 4.76 0.41
C VAL A 284 -5.09 4.50 -0.96
N VAL A 285 -3.86 3.98 -0.96
CA VAL A 285 -3.13 3.69 -2.21
C VAL A 285 -3.86 2.60 -3.00
N ALA A 286 -4.19 1.48 -2.37
CA ALA A 286 -4.85 0.35 -3.04
C ALA A 286 -6.22 0.76 -3.61
N MET A 287 -7.08 1.37 -2.78
CA MET A 287 -8.42 1.81 -3.20
C MET A 287 -8.36 2.96 -4.21
N GLY A 288 -7.44 3.92 -3.99
CA GLY A 288 -7.29 5.09 -4.84
C GLY A 288 -6.82 4.74 -6.26
N ILE A 289 -5.83 3.84 -6.37
CA ILE A 289 -5.32 3.37 -7.67
C ILE A 289 -6.43 2.59 -8.40
N VAL A 290 -7.05 1.61 -7.74
CA VAL A 290 -8.04 0.72 -8.38
C VAL A 290 -9.27 1.53 -8.81
N ALA A 291 -9.91 2.27 -7.89
CA ALA A 291 -11.09 3.07 -8.22
C ALA A 291 -10.75 4.21 -9.19
N GLY A 292 -9.59 4.82 -9.03
CA GLY A 292 -9.12 5.89 -9.90
C GLY A 292 -8.95 5.42 -11.34
N PHE A 293 -8.36 4.25 -11.52
CA PHE A 293 -8.14 3.68 -12.86
C PHE A 293 -9.48 3.32 -13.53
N TYR A 294 -10.39 2.65 -12.82
CA TYR A 294 -11.73 2.34 -13.34
C TYR A 294 -12.50 3.61 -13.69
N SER A 295 -12.40 4.63 -12.84
CA SER A 295 -13.05 5.92 -13.06
C SER A 295 -12.45 6.66 -14.28
N MET A 296 -11.14 6.57 -14.46
CA MET A 296 -10.43 7.16 -15.60
C MET A 296 -10.83 6.48 -16.90
N MET A 297 -10.97 5.12 -16.90
CA MET A 297 -11.43 4.38 -18.09
C MET A 297 -12.86 4.81 -18.48
N ASP A 298 -13.78 4.94 -17.49
CA ASP A 298 -15.13 5.45 -17.74
C ASP A 298 -15.13 6.87 -18.30
N LEU A 299 -14.27 7.74 -17.76
CA LEU A 299 -14.12 9.14 -18.23
C LEU A 299 -13.62 9.17 -19.68
N MET A 300 -12.61 8.35 -20.02
CA MET A 300 -12.08 8.22 -21.40
C MET A 300 -13.14 7.71 -22.37
N GLY A 301 -13.96 6.74 -21.95
CA GLY A 301 -15.09 6.24 -22.73
C GLY A 301 -16.12 7.32 -23.03
N ARG A 302 -16.44 8.14 -22.03
CA ARG A 302 -17.38 9.30 -22.21
C ARG A 302 -16.78 10.36 -23.14
N TYR A 303 -15.50 10.62 -23.02
CA TYR A 303 -14.78 11.55 -23.90
C TYR A 303 -14.82 11.04 -25.35
N ALA A 304 -14.51 9.76 -25.58
CA ALA A 304 -14.54 9.13 -26.89
C ALA A 304 -15.94 9.23 -27.52
N THR A 305 -16.99 8.98 -26.71
CA THR A 305 -18.40 9.11 -27.16
C THR A 305 -18.76 10.55 -27.50
N ALA A 306 -18.30 11.51 -26.69
CA ALA A 306 -18.57 12.94 -26.91
C ALA A 306 -17.90 13.49 -28.18
N CYS A 307 -16.78 12.85 -28.62
CA CYS A 307 -16.03 13.25 -29.81
C CYS A 307 -16.37 12.39 -31.04
N ASP A 308 -17.35 11.50 -30.96
CA ASP A 308 -17.76 10.56 -32.02
C ASP A 308 -16.57 9.72 -32.54
N LEU A 309 -15.64 9.37 -31.65
CA LEU A 309 -14.46 8.56 -32.05
C LEU A 309 -14.93 7.11 -32.28
N PRO A 310 -14.42 6.45 -33.35
CA PRO A 310 -14.81 5.07 -33.67
C PRO A 310 -14.11 4.06 -32.73
N ILE A 311 -14.02 4.39 -31.48
CA ILE A 311 -13.43 3.55 -30.45
C ILE A 311 -14.62 2.89 -29.75
N GLY A 312 -14.93 1.67 -30.10
CA GLY A 312 -16.06 0.93 -29.52
C GLY A 312 -15.89 0.72 -28.00
N SER A 313 -16.46 -0.33 -27.46
CA SER A 313 -16.43 -0.68 -26.03
C SER A 313 -15.03 -0.97 -25.45
N GLY A 314 -13.96 -0.50 -26.11
CA GLY A 314 -12.57 -0.81 -25.78
C GLY A 314 -12.04 -0.26 -24.45
N PHE A 315 -12.87 0.56 -23.76
CA PHE A 315 -12.52 1.09 -22.43
C PHE A 315 -13.07 0.25 -21.27
N ASP A 316 -13.84 -0.82 -21.59
CA ASP A 316 -14.32 -1.74 -20.56
C ASP A 316 -13.18 -2.69 -20.18
N LEU A 317 -12.62 -2.47 -19.00
CA LEU A 317 -11.54 -3.29 -18.47
C LEU A 317 -12.12 -4.65 -18.00
N ASP A 318 -11.69 -5.73 -18.63
CA ASP A 318 -12.07 -7.08 -18.20
C ASP A 318 -11.69 -7.26 -16.72
N PRO A 319 -12.62 -7.70 -15.85
CA PRO A 319 -12.33 -7.89 -14.42
C PRO A 319 -11.15 -8.83 -14.15
N ARG A 320 -10.90 -9.82 -14.99
CA ARG A 320 -9.78 -10.77 -14.86
C ARG A 320 -8.43 -10.06 -15.08
N LEU A 321 -8.38 -9.23 -16.13
CA LEU A 321 -7.20 -8.41 -16.42
C LEU A 321 -6.97 -7.42 -15.29
N ALA A 322 -8.02 -6.77 -14.81
CA ALA A 322 -7.98 -5.85 -13.67
C ALA A 322 -7.43 -6.54 -12.41
N CYS A 323 -7.85 -7.78 -12.14
CA CYS A 323 -7.32 -8.56 -11.01
C CYS A 323 -5.81 -8.72 -11.08
N VAL A 324 -5.26 -9.01 -12.25
CA VAL A 324 -3.80 -9.20 -12.42
C VAL A 324 -3.06 -7.85 -12.31
N MET A 325 -3.57 -6.82 -12.99
CA MET A 325 -2.93 -5.49 -13.00
C MET A 325 -2.90 -4.85 -11.60
N PHE A 326 -3.99 -5.00 -10.84
CA PHE A 326 -4.15 -4.38 -9.52
C PHE A 326 -3.84 -5.31 -8.35
N ALA A 327 -3.46 -6.56 -8.61
CA ALA A 327 -3.04 -7.51 -7.56
C ALA A 327 -1.92 -6.92 -6.68
N GLY A 328 -0.97 -6.22 -7.30
CA GLY A 328 0.17 -5.61 -6.61
C GLY A 328 -0.23 -4.70 -5.45
N PRO A 329 -0.91 -3.58 -5.72
CA PRO A 329 -1.39 -2.69 -4.66
C PRO A 329 -2.23 -3.39 -3.58
N VAL A 330 -3.14 -4.28 -3.99
CA VAL A 330 -4.06 -4.97 -3.08
C VAL A 330 -3.30 -5.95 -2.16
N ILE A 331 -2.45 -6.80 -2.73
CA ILE A 331 -1.66 -7.79 -1.98
C ILE A 331 -0.69 -7.06 -1.03
N LEU A 332 0.01 -6.04 -1.54
CA LEU A 332 0.96 -5.26 -0.74
C LEU A 332 0.26 -4.52 0.40
N ALA A 333 -0.92 -3.95 0.16
CA ALA A 333 -1.71 -3.29 1.20
C ALA A 333 -2.17 -4.30 2.26
N ALA A 334 -2.66 -5.47 1.86
CA ALA A 334 -3.11 -6.53 2.77
C ALA A 334 -1.94 -7.04 3.63
N VAL A 335 -0.84 -7.43 2.99
CA VAL A 335 0.36 -7.95 3.67
C VAL A 335 0.98 -6.88 4.59
N GLY A 336 1.06 -5.63 4.10
CA GLY A 336 1.59 -4.50 4.88
C GLY A 336 0.73 -4.19 6.10
N SER A 337 -0.59 -4.23 5.95
CA SER A 337 -1.52 -4.02 7.07
C SER A 337 -1.35 -5.13 8.12
N CYS A 338 -1.31 -6.40 7.70
CA CYS A 338 -1.06 -7.54 8.59
C CYS A 338 0.29 -7.39 9.31
N ALA A 339 1.34 -7.03 8.58
CA ALA A 339 2.68 -6.83 9.14
C ALA A 339 2.69 -5.75 10.23
N ASN A 340 2.02 -4.62 9.98
CA ASN A 340 1.95 -3.52 10.96
C ASN A 340 1.12 -3.89 12.19
N VAL A 341 0.05 -4.66 12.02
CA VAL A 341 -0.73 -5.16 13.16
C VAL A 341 0.12 -6.12 14.01
N VAL A 342 0.88 -7.03 13.38
CA VAL A 342 1.79 -7.94 14.10
C VAL A 342 2.84 -7.15 14.90
N LEU A 343 3.39 -6.08 14.33
CA LEU A 343 4.33 -5.21 15.03
C LEU A 343 3.68 -4.47 16.22
N ALA A 344 2.39 -4.21 16.13
CA ALA A 344 1.61 -3.52 17.18
C ALA A 344 1.07 -4.47 18.26
N LEU A 345 1.17 -5.80 18.10
CA LEU A 345 0.53 -6.80 18.97
C LEU A 345 0.76 -6.54 20.46
N ARG A 346 2.01 -6.33 20.89
CA ARG A 346 2.35 -6.12 22.29
C ARG A 346 1.70 -4.87 22.89
N VAL A 347 1.69 -3.77 22.12
CA VAL A 347 1.06 -2.52 22.55
C VAL A 347 -0.45 -2.72 22.70
N ARG A 348 -1.07 -3.39 21.72
CA ARG A 348 -2.51 -3.68 21.72
C ARG A 348 -2.92 -4.66 22.83
N GLU A 349 -2.09 -5.65 23.14
CA GLU A 349 -2.30 -6.58 24.27
C GLU A 349 -2.30 -5.82 25.60
N ARG A 350 -1.37 -4.90 25.76
CA ARG A 350 -1.29 -4.03 26.94
C ARG A 350 -2.52 -3.12 27.05
N ASP A 351 -2.92 -2.48 25.96
CA ASP A 351 -4.09 -1.58 25.96
C ASP A 351 -5.38 -2.35 26.27
N ALA A 352 -5.54 -3.57 25.71
CA ALA A 352 -6.68 -4.44 25.98
C ALA A 352 -6.72 -4.86 27.46
N SER A 353 -5.56 -5.24 28.04
CA SER A 353 -5.46 -5.63 29.44
C SER A 353 -5.77 -4.45 30.38
N LEU A 354 -5.34 -3.22 30.05
CA LEU A 354 -5.68 -2.01 30.81
C LEU A 354 -7.20 -1.76 30.81
N LEU A 355 -7.86 -1.95 29.68
CA LEU A 355 -9.32 -1.80 29.58
C LEU A 355 -10.04 -2.82 30.47
N GLU A 356 -9.57 -4.08 30.51
CA GLU A 356 -10.13 -5.15 31.36
C GLU A 356 -9.92 -4.82 32.86
N VAL A 357 -8.74 -4.32 33.24
CA VAL A 357 -8.44 -3.90 34.62
C VAL A 357 -9.37 -2.74 35.05
N TRP A 358 -9.74 -1.87 34.10
CA TRP A 358 -10.69 -0.76 34.35
C TRP A 358 -12.16 -1.24 34.34
N GLY A 359 -12.39 -2.57 34.18
CA GLY A 359 -13.71 -3.16 34.30
C GLY A 359 -14.45 -3.31 32.98
N ALA A 360 -13.79 -3.13 31.83
CA ALA A 360 -14.41 -3.41 30.55
C ALA A 360 -14.62 -4.93 30.39
N THR A 361 -15.80 -5.33 29.96
CA THR A 361 -16.05 -6.74 29.65
C THR A 361 -15.32 -7.14 28.36
N PRO A 362 -14.93 -8.42 28.23
CA PRO A 362 -14.30 -8.91 26.99
C PRO A 362 -15.09 -8.58 25.72
N ARG A 363 -16.43 -8.62 25.81
CA ARG A 363 -17.31 -8.25 24.70
C ARG A 363 -17.16 -6.75 24.34
N GLN A 364 -17.04 -5.88 25.32
CA GLN A 364 -16.83 -4.43 25.09
C GLN A 364 -15.50 -4.18 24.41
N VAL A 365 -14.42 -4.89 24.82
CA VAL A 365 -13.09 -4.76 24.20
C VAL A 365 -13.15 -5.19 22.73
N CYS A 366 -13.79 -6.33 22.43
CA CYS A 366 -13.99 -6.78 21.05
C CYS A 366 -14.75 -5.75 20.20
N VAL A 367 -15.84 -5.19 20.74
CA VAL A 367 -16.64 -4.17 20.03
C VAL A 367 -15.79 -2.92 19.74
N VAL A 368 -14.98 -2.48 20.69
CA VAL A 368 -14.09 -1.32 20.51
C VAL A 368 -13.11 -1.58 19.37
N SER A 369 -12.47 -2.78 19.34
CA SER A 369 -11.52 -3.15 18.27
C SER A 369 -12.19 -3.17 16.88
N VAL A 370 -13.39 -3.78 16.77
CA VAL A 370 -14.13 -3.82 15.50
C VAL A 370 -14.50 -2.39 15.03
N LEU A 371 -14.92 -1.53 15.96
CA LEU A 371 -15.24 -0.12 15.65
C LEU A 371 -14.00 0.66 15.23
N GLU A 372 -12.85 0.37 15.84
CA GLU A 372 -11.56 0.98 15.48
C GLU A 372 -11.18 0.60 14.03
N ALA A 373 -11.21 -0.70 13.70
CA ALA A 373 -10.98 -1.19 12.32
C ALA A 373 -11.94 -0.49 11.32
N PHE A 374 -13.21 -0.39 11.67
CA PHE A 374 -14.22 0.31 10.86
C PHE A 374 -13.85 1.77 10.60
N MET A 375 -13.44 2.50 11.66
CA MET A 375 -13.04 3.91 11.55
C MET A 375 -11.84 4.09 10.61
N HIS A 376 -10.84 3.20 10.67
CA HIS A 376 -9.66 3.24 9.79
C HIS A 376 -10.04 3.00 8.32
N VAL A 377 -10.90 2.01 8.05
CA VAL A 377 -11.33 1.69 6.68
C VAL A 377 -12.16 2.84 6.08
N VAL A 378 -13.10 3.40 6.86
CA VAL A 378 -13.94 4.53 6.38
C VAL A 378 -13.08 5.78 6.15
N THR A 379 -12.10 6.03 7.01
CA THR A 379 -11.15 7.16 6.85
C THR A 379 -10.34 6.99 5.56
N ALA A 380 -9.78 5.78 5.34
CA ALA A 380 -9.01 5.46 4.14
C ALA A 380 -9.89 5.53 2.87
N GLY A 381 -11.11 4.98 2.94
CA GLY A 381 -12.09 5.04 1.85
C GLY A 381 -12.48 6.46 1.47
N SER A 382 -12.69 7.32 2.48
CA SER A 382 -12.99 8.74 2.27
C SER A 382 -11.82 9.46 1.58
N ALA A 383 -10.59 9.19 2.03
CA ALA A 383 -9.39 9.77 1.43
C ALA A 383 -9.19 9.27 -0.02
N ALA A 384 -9.43 7.98 -0.27
CA ALA A 384 -9.36 7.38 -1.61
C ALA A 384 -10.43 8.00 -2.54
N LEU A 385 -11.64 8.19 -2.04
CA LEU A 385 -12.72 8.84 -2.80
C LEU A 385 -12.34 10.27 -3.19
N ILE A 386 -11.76 11.03 -2.26
CA ILE A 386 -11.24 12.39 -2.54
C ILE A 386 -10.17 12.31 -3.66
N ALA A 387 -9.26 11.32 -3.61
CA ALA A 387 -8.24 11.11 -4.64
C ALA A 387 -8.87 10.87 -6.01
N VAL A 388 -9.87 9.98 -6.08
CA VAL A 388 -10.55 9.60 -7.33
C VAL A 388 -11.30 10.79 -7.92
N VAL A 389 -12.09 11.51 -7.11
CA VAL A 389 -12.83 12.70 -7.55
C VAL A 389 -11.86 13.76 -8.07
N LEU A 390 -10.77 14.01 -7.34
CA LEU A 390 -9.78 15.03 -7.72
C LEU A 390 -9.09 14.66 -9.05
N SER A 391 -8.66 13.39 -9.22
CA SER A 391 -8.03 12.93 -10.46
C SER A 391 -8.99 13.05 -11.66
N ASN A 392 -10.27 12.65 -11.48
CA ASN A 392 -11.30 12.77 -12.53
C ASN A 392 -11.61 14.24 -12.88
N MET A 393 -11.68 15.12 -11.88
CA MET A 393 -11.90 16.56 -12.10
C MET A 393 -10.76 17.18 -12.92
N ILE A 394 -9.51 16.85 -12.57
CA ILE A 394 -8.32 17.34 -13.28
C ILE A 394 -8.33 16.81 -14.74
N ALA A 395 -8.59 15.51 -14.92
CA ALA A 395 -8.63 14.89 -16.26
C ALA A 395 -9.77 15.45 -17.11
N ALA A 396 -10.98 15.58 -16.55
CA ALA A 396 -12.14 16.15 -17.26
C ALA A 396 -11.86 17.59 -17.71
N HIS A 397 -11.24 18.39 -16.83
CA HIS A 397 -10.83 19.77 -17.17
C HIS A 397 -9.81 19.79 -18.33
N ALA A 398 -8.80 18.89 -18.26
CA ALA A 398 -7.78 18.78 -19.33
C ALA A 398 -8.39 18.36 -20.69
N LEU A 399 -9.45 17.54 -20.66
CA LEU A 399 -10.15 17.09 -21.87
C LEU A 399 -11.24 18.06 -22.34
N GLY A 400 -11.44 19.18 -21.67
CA GLY A 400 -12.51 20.14 -22.00
C GLY A 400 -13.91 19.65 -21.63
N LEU A 401 -14.00 18.59 -20.80
CA LEU A 401 -15.29 18.05 -20.33
C LEU A 401 -15.79 18.86 -19.11
N GLY A 402 -17.11 18.92 -18.95
CA GLY A 402 -17.71 19.57 -17.79
C GLY A 402 -17.53 18.75 -16.49
N ALA A 403 -17.64 19.45 -15.35
CA ALA A 403 -17.55 18.83 -14.01
C ALA A 403 -18.59 17.71 -13.79
N GLY A 404 -19.73 17.77 -14.48
CA GLY A 404 -20.76 16.72 -14.46
C GLY A 404 -20.22 15.38 -14.98
N SER A 405 -19.45 15.40 -16.07
CA SER A 405 -18.82 14.19 -16.63
C SER A 405 -17.83 13.59 -15.63
N ALA A 406 -17.05 14.42 -14.95
CA ALA A 406 -16.08 13.98 -13.95
C ALA A 406 -16.75 13.22 -12.79
N THR A 407 -17.87 13.75 -12.28
CA THR A 407 -18.59 13.12 -11.14
C THR A 407 -19.34 11.86 -11.57
N LEU A 408 -19.95 11.85 -12.75
CA LEU A 408 -20.67 10.70 -13.30
C LEU A 408 -19.74 9.52 -13.63
N SER A 409 -18.45 9.80 -13.87
CA SER A 409 -17.43 8.78 -14.16
C SER A 409 -16.84 8.11 -12.92
N VAL A 410 -17.23 8.53 -11.71
CA VAL A 410 -16.67 7.96 -10.48
C VAL A 410 -17.17 6.51 -10.30
N ARG A 411 -16.26 5.54 -10.42
CA ARG A 411 -16.50 4.10 -10.25
C ARG A 411 -15.82 3.62 -8.95
N PHE A 412 -16.54 3.74 -7.84
CA PHE A 412 -15.99 3.37 -6.52
C PHE A 412 -16.30 1.93 -6.10
N ALA A 413 -17.12 1.19 -6.85
CA ALA A 413 -17.52 -0.18 -6.51
C ALA A 413 -16.31 -1.14 -6.35
N PRO A 414 -15.30 -1.14 -7.24
CA PRO A 414 -14.11 -2.00 -7.02
C PRO A 414 -13.34 -1.66 -5.75
N ALA A 415 -13.23 -0.38 -5.40
CA ALA A 415 -12.57 0.04 -4.14
C ALA A 415 -13.39 -0.38 -2.92
N ALA A 416 -14.73 -0.41 -3.02
CA ALA A 416 -15.59 -0.88 -1.93
C ALA A 416 -15.32 -2.36 -1.61
N LEU A 417 -15.05 -3.19 -2.61
CA LEU A 417 -14.65 -4.60 -2.40
C LEU A 417 -13.33 -4.68 -1.64
N ILE A 418 -12.35 -3.84 -2.01
CA ILE A 418 -11.05 -3.75 -1.32
C ILE A 418 -11.27 -3.26 0.13
N ALA A 419 -12.17 -2.30 0.33
CA ALA A 419 -12.51 -1.78 1.67
C ALA A 419 -13.10 -2.88 2.56
N VAL A 420 -14.02 -3.69 2.02
CA VAL A 420 -14.61 -4.83 2.74
C VAL A 420 -13.55 -5.87 3.07
N ALA A 421 -12.72 -6.25 2.10
CA ALA A 421 -11.63 -7.21 2.31
C ALA A 421 -10.62 -6.68 3.35
N GLY A 422 -10.24 -5.41 3.23
CA GLY A 422 -9.36 -4.72 4.18
C GLY A 422 -9.95 -4.67 5.58
N PHE A 423 -11.25 -4.41 5.68
CA PHE A 423 -11.98 -4.41 6.96
C PHE A 423 -11.92 -5.80 7.62
N VAL A 424 -12.20 -6.86 6.88
CA VAL A 424 -12.14 -8.23 7.39
C VAL A 424 -10.73 -8.56 7.90
N VAL A 425 -9.71 -8.24 7.10
CA VAL A 425 -8.29 -8.45 7.46
C VAL A 425 -7.94 -7.69 8.75
N LEU A 426 -8.34 -6.42 8.85
CA LEU A 426 -8.07 -5.58 10.04
C LEU A 426 -8.80 -6.09 11.26
N VAL A 427 -10.08 -6.48 11.14
CA VAL A 427 -10.87 -7.03 12.25
C VAL A 427 -10.21 -8.31 12.79
N VAL A 428 -9.83 -9.24 11.90
CA VAL A 428 -9.15 -10.47 12.31
C VAL A 428 -7.84 -10.14 13.04
N ALA A 429 -7.07 -9.24 12.48
CA ALA A 429 -5.77 -8.85 13.02
C ALA A 429 -5.90 -8.13 14.39
N GLU A 430 -6.91 -7.27 14.54
CA GLU A 430 -7.14 -6.53 15.80
C GLU A 430 -7.78 -7.39 16.90
N LEU A 431 -8.57 -8.39 16.53
CA LEU A 431 -9.18 -9.30 17.51
C LEU A 431 -8.17 -10.34 18.02
N MET A 432 -7.11 -10.65 17.28
CA MET A 432 -6.10 -11.65 17.67
C MET A 432 -5.48 -11.34 19.06
N PRO A 433 -4.95 -10.12 19.33
CA PRO A 433 -4.42 -9.80 20.66
C PRO A 433 -5.48 -9.81 21.74
N VAL A 434 -6.70 -9.37 21.45
CA VAL A 434 -7.82 -9.34 22.40
C VAL A 434 -8.14 -10.79 22.87
N PHE A 435 -8.24 -11.74 21.94
CA PHE A 435 -8.50 -13.15 22.28
C PHE A 435 -7.36 -13.77 23.09
N ARG A 436 -6.12 -13.34 22.89
CA ARG A 436 -4.98 -13.78 23.72
C ARG A 436 -5.11 -13.28 25.16
N VAL A 437 -5.44 -11.99 25.33
CA VAL A 437 -5.61 -11.38 26.67
C VAL A 437 -6.76 -12.04 27.42
N ILE A 438 -7.90 -12.30 26.76
CA ILE A 438 -9.07 -12.96 27.38
C ILE A 438 -8.71 -14.38 27.89
N ARG A 439 -7.81 -15.11 27.22
CA ARG A 439 -7.42 -16.48 27.59
C ARG A 439 -6.34 -16.54 28.67
N VAL A 440 -5.61 -15.45 28.90
CA VAL A 440 -4.49 -15.38 29.85
C VAL A 440 -4.78 -14.25 30.82
N ALA A 441 -4.49 -14.45 32.12
CA ALA A 441 -4.74 -13.45 33.14
C ALA A 441 -4.12 -12.08 32.75
N PRO A 442 -4.89 -10.98 32.75
CA PRO A 442 -4.44 -9.67 32.25
C PRO A 442 -3.21 -9.10 32.98
N VAL A 443 -3.01 -9.47 34.25
CA VAL A 443 -1.87 -9.02 35.07
C VAL A 443 -0.52 -9.40 34.45
N ARG A 444 -0.44 -10.50 33.71
CA ARG A 444 0.80 -10.97 33.07
C ARG A 444 1.31 -9.96 32.02
N PHE A 445 0.42 -9.36 31.26
CA PHE A 445 0.75 -8.43 30.18
C PHE A 445 1.14 -7.02 30.67
N LEU A 446 0.84 -6.72 31.96
CA LEU A 446 1.20 -5.44 32.56
C LEU A 446 2.64 -5.43 33.12
N ASN A 447 3.20 -6.62 33.38
CA ASN A 447 4.52 -6.78 33.98
C ASN A 447 5.64 -7.02 32.94
N GLU A 448 5.30 -7.34 31.68
CA GLU A 448 6.23 -7.49 30.56
C GLU A 448 6.45 -6.17 29.81
#